data_bea89d4cb61bbfb29714e75cfe41d88a
#
_entry.id   bea89d4cb61bbfb29714e75cfe41d88a
#
_cell.length_a   1.000
_cell.length_b   1.000
_cell.length_c   1.000
_cell.angle_alpha   90.00
_cell.angle_beta   90.00
_cell.angle_gamma   90.00
#
_symmetry.space_group_name_H-M   'P 1'
#
loop_
_entity.id
_entity.type
_entity.pdbx_description
1 polymer ?
#
loop_
_entity_poly.entity_id
_entity_poly.type
_entity_poly.pdbx_seq_one_letter_code
_entity_poly.pdbx_strand_id
1 'polypeptide(L)'
;MAFTRVPFGSMDWERGNHALEKKKTLLGRGVGLLEFAPGFADPNWCDRSHVLFVVEGMLELEFDEGMATLSAGQCGVLDKGTRHRAKNPTEEKAIVFVVSDIDLPT
;
A
#
# COMPACT_ATOMS: atom_id res chain seq x y z
N MET A 1 -21.37 -16.69 10.99
CA MET A 1 -20.02 -16.34 10.54
C MET A 1 -20.11 -15.46 9.30
N ALA A 2 -19.38 -14.36 9.28
CA ALA A 2 -19.31 -13.49 8.09
C ALA A 2 -17.99 -13.76 7.37
N PHE A 3 -18.09 -13.94 6.07
CA PHE A 3 -16.93 -14.15 5.20
C PHE A 3 -17.11 -13.30 3.94
N THR A 4 -16.06 -12.60 3.54
CA THR A 4 -16.05 -11.80 2.31
C THR A 4 -14.87 -12.22 1.45
N ARG A 5 -15.16 -12.59 0.21
CA ARG A 5 -14.12 -12.91 -0.77
C ARG A 5 -13.77 -11.66 -1.55
N VAL A 6 -12.49 -11.38 -1.67
CA VAL A 6 -12.00 -10.25 -2.48
C VAL A 6 -11.22 -10.83 -3.66
N PRO A 7 -11.84 -10.95 -4.84
CA PRO A 7 -11.22 -11.65 -5.98
C PRO A 7 -10.32 -10.73 -6.79
N PHE A 8 -9.21 -10.31 -6.22
CA PHE A 8 -8.29 -9.36 -6.90
C PHE A 8 -7.92 -9.81 -8.31
N GLY A 9 -7.73 -11.12 -8.53
CA GLY A 9 -7.32 -11.63 -9.84
C GLY A 9 -8.33 -11.40 -10.96
N SER A 10 -9.62 -11.26 -10.62
CA SER A 10 -10.68 -11.01 -11.59
C SER A 10 -11.24 -9.60 -11.53
N MET A 11 -10.71 -8.75 -10.67
CA MET A 11 -11.11 -7.34 -10.58
C MET A 11 -10.32 -6.51 -11.57
N ASP A 12 -10.95 -5.47 -12.09
CA ASP A 12 -10.28 -4.50 -12.94
C ASP A 12 -9.48 -3.51 -12.09
N TRP A 13 -8.35 -3.07 -12.60
CA TRP A 13 -7.63 -1.96 -12.00
C TRP A 13 -8.42 -0.67 -12.17
N GLU A 14 -8.53 0.06 -11.08
CA GLU A 14 -9.13 1.40 -11.09
C GLU A 14 -8.03 2.44 -10.92
N ARG A 15 -8.33 3.67 -11.32
CA ARG A 15 -7.43 4.79 -11.12
C ARG A 15 -7.29 5.07 -9.62
N GLY A 16 -6.05 5.22 -9.14
CA GLY A 16 -5.76 5.60 -7.76
C GLY A 16 -5.84 7.10 -7.53
N ASN A 17 -5.33 7.53 -6.38
CA ASN A 17 -5.31 8.93 -5.98
C ASN A 17 -4.24 9.75 -6.73
N HIS A 18 -3.34 9.08 -7.42
CA HIS A 18 -2.24 9.68 -8.16
C HIS A 18 -2.22 9.10 -9.57
N ALA A 19 -1.74 9.89 -10.54
CA ALA A 19 -1.69 9.45 -11.95
C ALA A 19 -0.88 8.17 -12.16
N LEU A 20 0.13 7.93 -11.32
CA LEU A 20 0.99 6.75 -11.41
C LEU A 20 0.57 5.63 -10.44
N GLU A 21 -0.64 5.71 -9.88
CA GLU A 21 -1.19 4.72 -8.96
C GLU A 21 -2.46 4.10 -9.54
N LYS A 22 -2.56 2.79 -9.44
CA LYS A 22 -3.78 2.04 -9.72
C LYS A 22 -4.15 1.23 -8.50
N LYS A 23 -5.43 0.90 -8.36
CA LYS A 23 -5.92 0.17 -7.19
C LYS A 23 -7.01 -0.82 -7.53
N LYS A 24 -7.09 -1.85 -6.70
CA LYS A 24 -8.22 -2.76 -6.59
C LYS A 24 -8.60 -2.80 -5.12
N THR A 25 -9.78 -2.29 -4.78
CA THR A 25 -10.20 -2.19 -3.38
C THR A 25 -11.61 -2.69 -3.21
N LEU A 26 -11.92 -3.16 -2.00
CA LEU A 26 -13.28 -3.42 -1.57
C LEU A 26 -13.62 -2.46 -0.46
N LEU A 27 -14.57 -1.56 -0.75
CA LEU A 27 -14.98 -0.51 0.18
C LEU A 27 -15.49 -1.09 1.49
N GLY A 28 -15.09 -0.46 2.59
CA GLY A 28 -15.52 -0.83 3.93
C GLY A 28 -14.80 -2.04 4.53
N ARG A 29 -13.83 -2.62 3.84
CA ARG A 29 -13.08 -3.79 4.35
C ARG A 29 -11.62 -3.49 4.63
N GLY A 30 -11.14 -2.32 4.24
CA GLY A 30 -9.77 -1.90 4.54
C GLY A 30 -8.67 -2.70 3.82
N VAL A 31 -9.03 -3.48 2.80
CA VAL A 31 -8.06 -4.25 2.02
C VAL A 31 -7.95 -3.73 0.61
N GLY A 32 -6.74 -3.76 0.06
CA GLY A 32 -6.51 -3.29 -1.28
C GLY A 32 -5.27 -3.89 -1.90
N LEU A 33 -5.22 -3.86 -3.22
CA LEU A 33 -4.04 -4.15 -4.00
C LEU A 33 -3.70 -2.88 -4.78
N LEU A 34 -2.48 -2.40 -4.63
CA LEU A 34 -2.02 -1.15 -5.25
C LEU A 34 -0.93 -1.44 -6.24
N GLU A 35 -0.96 -0.75 -7.37
CA GLU A 35 0.14 -0.77 -8.34
C GLU A 35 0.71 0.62 -8.44
N PHE A 36 2.01 0.73 -8.21
CA PHE A 36 2.75 1.99 -8.33
C PHE A 36 3.67 1.92 -9.53
N ALA A 37 3.44 2.77 -10.51
CA ALA A 37 4.28 2.86 -11.69
C ALA A 37 5.67 3.41 -11.33
N PRO A 38 6.69 3.19 -12.18
CA PRO A 38 7.99 3.82 -12.00
C PRO A 38 7.86 5.33 -11.83
N GLY A 39 8.58 5.89 -10.86
CA GLY A 39 8.55 7.32 -10.59
C GLY A 39 7.41 7.78 -9.70
N PHE A 40 6.54 6.88 -9.26
CA PHE A 40 5.50 7.25 -8.30
C PHE A 40 6.11 7.85 -7.04
N ALA A 41 5.55 8.96 -6.58
CA ALA A 41 5.89 9.57 -5.30
C ALA A 41 4.64 10.24 -4.74
N ASP A 42 4.18 9.79 -3.59
CA ASP A 42 2.99 10.36 -2.95
C ASP A 42 3.36 11.75 -2.41
N PRO A 43 2.66 12.81 -2.83
CA PRO A 43 2.94 14.16 -2.32
C PRO A 43 2.41 14.38 -0.91
N ASN A 44 1.53 13.52 -0.44
CA ASN A 44 0.84 13.69 0.83
C ASN A 44 1.38 12.75 1.90
N TRP A 45 1.56 13.28 3.10
CA TRP A 45 1.86 12.47 4.27
C TRP A 45 0.60 11.78 4.79
N CYS A 46 0.76 10.58 5.31
CA CYS A 46 -0.31 9.78 5.89
C CYS A 46 0.10 9.32 7.28
N ASP A 47 -0.85 9.26 8.22
CA ASP A 47 -0.61 8.77 9.57
C ASP A 47 -1.54 7.61 9.96
N ARG A 48 -2.23 7.02 8.98
CA ARG A 48 -3.10 5.87 9.20
C ARG A 48 -2.27 4.61 9.44
N SER A 49 -2.86 3.66 10.17
CA SER A 49 -2.23 2.35 10.33
C SER A 49 -2.35 1.54 9.04
N HIS A 50 -1.28 0.83 8.69
CA HIS A 50 -1.26 -0.03 7.52
C HIS A 50 -0.44 -1.29 7.79
N VAL A 51 -0.83 -2.39 7.16
CA VAL A 51 0.05 -3.51 6.89
C VAL A 51 0.28 -3.53 5.40
N LEU A 52 1.53 -3.51 4.98
CA LEU A 52 1.93 -3.47 3.58
C LEU A 52 2.74 -4.73 3.26
N PHE A 53 2.34 -5.47 2.25
CA PHE A 53 3.11 -6.61 1.77
C PHE A 53 3.45 -6.38 0.30
N VAL A 54 4.75 -6.32 -0.02
CA VAL A 54 5.19 -6.11 -1.39
C VAL A 54 5.15 -7.44 -2.13
N VAL A 55 4.28 -7.50 -3.14
CA VAL A 55 4.09 -8.70 -3.96
C VAL A 55 5.11 -8.73 -5.09
N GLU A 56 5.38 -7.57 -5.69
CA GLU A 56 6.27 -7.44 -6.83
C GLU A 56 6.97 -6.09 -6.76
N GLY A 57 8.23 -6.06 -7.15
CA GLY A 57 8.99 -4.81 -7.18
C GLY A 57 9.51 -4.38 -5.81
N MET A 58 9.59 -3.07 -5.63
CA MET A 58 10.13 -2.48 -4.42
C MET A 58 9.39 -1.19 -4.08
N LEU A 59 9.16 -0.96 -2.80
CA LEU A 59 8.54 0.24 -2.28
C LEU A 59 9.46 0.92 -1.28
N GLU A 60 9.62 2.23 -1.40
CA GLU A 60 10.35 3.02 -0.43
C GLU A 60 9.36 3.82 0.41
N LEU A 61 9.52 3.75 1.73
CA LEU A 61 8.72 4.50 2.69
C LEU A 61 9.59 5.59 3.29
N GLU A 62 9.07 6.81 3.24
CA GLU A 62 9.71 7.98 3.84
C GLU A 62 9.03 8.29 5.16
N PHE A 63 9.83 8.54 6.19
CA PHE A 63 9.40 8.96 7.52
C PHE A 63 10.05 10.29 7.87
N ASP A 64 9.62 10.93 8.95
CA ASP A 64 10.23 12.19 9.40
C ASP A 64 11.73 12.03 9.70
N GLU A 65 12.16 10.84 10.16
CA GLU A 65 13.53 10.58 10.62
C GLU A 65 14.32 9.65 9.71
N GLY A 66 13.84 9.36 8.52
CA GLY A 66 14.58 8.48 7.62
C GLY A 66 13.69 7.76 6.63
N MET A 67 14.22 6.71 6.06
CA MET A 67 13.54 5.93 5.04
C MET A 67 13.70 4.44 5.29
N ALA A 68 12.73 3.66 4.82
CA ALA A 68 12.79 2.21 4.82
C ALA A 68 12.43 1.70 3.42
N THR A 69 13.04 0.59 3.04
CA THR A 69 12.77 -0.05 1.76
C THR A 69 12.15 -1.42 2.00
N LEU A 70 11.07 -1.72 1.28
CA LEU A 70 10.45 -3.03 1.26
C LEU A 70 10.60 -3.61 -0.14
N SER A 71 11.18 -4.79 -0.22
CA SER A 71 11.30 -5.55 -1.46
C SER A 71 10.24 -6.65 -1.52
N ALA A 72 10.05 -7.24 -2.70
CA ALA A 72 9.09 -8.32 -2.89
C ALA A 72 9.27 -9.42 -1.83
N GLY A 73 8.17 -9.84 -1.23
CA GLY A 73 8.15 -10.82 -0.15
C GLY A 73 8.29 -10.24 1.25
N GLN A 74 8.48 -8.93 1.38
CA GLN A 74 8.61 -8.28 2.69
C GLN A 74 7.34 -7.55 3.09
N CYS A 75 7.08 -7.53 4.38
CA CYS A 75 5.92 -6.90 4.99
C CYS A 75 6.36 -5.76 5.90
N GLY A 76 5.64 -4.66 5.86
CA GLY A 76 5.82 -3.55 6.79
C GLY A 76 4.56 -3.31 7.59
N VAL A 77 4.72 -3.00 8.87
CA VAL A 77 3.60 -2.64 9.74
C VAL A 77 3.80 -1.19 10.18
N LEU A 78 2.81 -0.36 9.86
CA LEU A 78 2.80 1.05 10.24
C LEU A 78 1.74 1.27 11.31
N ASP A 79 2.18 1.59 12.51
CA ASP A 79 1.27 1.88 13.60
C ASP A 79 0.57 3.22 13.38
N LYS A 80 -0.65 3.33 13.88
CA LYS A 80 -1.40 4.58 13.82
C LYS A 80 -0.59 5.73 14.40
N GLY A 81 -0.56 6.85 13.69
CA GLY A 81 0.21 8.02 14.10
C GLY A 81 1.63 8.06 13.54
N THR A 82 2.09 6.99 12.89
CA THR A 82 3.39 6.98 12.23
C THR A 82 3.26 7.70 10.88
N ARG A 83 3.80 8.90 10.81
CA ARG A 83 3.74 9.72 9.61
C ARG A 83 4.65 9.16 8.54
N HIS A 84 4.08 8.88 7.38
CA HIS A 84 4.80 8.23 6.28
C HIS A 84 4.25 8.64 4.93
N ARG A 85 5.03 8.40 3.89
CA ARG A 85 4.58 8.43 2.51
C ARG A 85 5.42 7.49 1.66
N ALA A 86 4.83 6.99 0.58
CA ALA A 86 5.42 5.95 -0.25
C ALA A 86 5.91 6.50 -1.57
N LYS A 87 6.96 5.89 -2.11
CA LYS A 87 7.42 6.16 -3.46
C LYS A 87 8.02 4.91 -4.11
N ASN A 88 8.01 4.90 -5.42
CA ASN A 88 8.68 3.88 -6.23
C ASN A 88 9.80 4.55 -7.05
N PRO A 89 11.04 4.56 -6.55
CA PRO A 89 12.16 5.19 -7.25
C PRO A 89 12.79 4.31 -8.32
N THR A 90 12.22 3.13 -8.58
CA THR A 90 12.77 2.17 -9.54
C THR A 90 12.19 2.35 -10.94
N GLU A 91 12.72 1.61 -11.91
CA GLU A 91 12.23 1.58 -13.28
C GLU A 91 11.18 0.49 -13.52
N GLU A 92 10.81 -0.25 -12.49
CA GLU A 92 9.80 -1.31 -12.56
C GLU A 92 8.60 -0.95 -11.70
N LYS A 93 7.42 -1.45 -12.09
CA LYS A 93 6.22 -1.27 -11.26
C LYS A 93 6.34 -2.03 -9.95
N ALA A 94 5.67 -1.55 -8.93
CA ALA A 94 5.54 -2.22 -7.65
C ALA A 94 4.08 -2.60 -7.42
N ILE A 95 3.84 -3.82 -6.94
CA ILE A 95 2.51 -4.31 -6.55
C ILE A 95 2.57 -4.54 -5.04
N VAL A 96 1.63 -3.91 -4.32
CA VAL A 96 1.59 -3.93 -2.86
C VAL A 96 0.20 -4.31 -2.39
N PHE A 97 0.10 -5.34 -1.55
CA PHE A 97 -1.12 -5.65 -0.82
C PHE A 97 -1.16 -4.81 0.44
N VAL A 98 -2.27 -4.14 0.69
CA VAL A 98 -2.40 -3.24 1.84
C VAL A 98 -3.66 -3.57 2.64
N VAL A 99 -3.50 -3.54 3.98
CA VAL A 99 -4.63 -3.54 4.90
C VAL A 99 -4.52 -2.25 5.72
N SER A 100 -5.60 -1.48 5.76
CA SER A 100 -5.62 -0.16 6.37
C SER A 100 -6.56 -0.09 7.56
N ASP A 101 -6.23 0.79 8.51
CA ASP A 101 -7.06 1.07 9.69
C ASP A 101 -7.41 -0.19 10.49
N ILE A 102 -6.38 -1.00 10.76
CA ILE A 102 -6.54 -2.17 11.58
C ILE A 102 -6.56 -1.74 13.03
N ASP A 103 -7.73 -1.83 13.67
CA ASP A 103 -7.85 -1.74 15.10
C ASP A 103 -7.68 -3.15 15.65
N LEU A 104 -6.46 -3.48 16.02
CA LEU A 104 -6.20 -4.74 16.68
C LEU A 104 -6.67 -4.63 18.12
N PRO A 105 -7.55 -5.52 18.57
CA PRO A 105 -7.92 -5.55 19.97
C PRO A 105 -6.68 -5.86 20.80
N THR A 106 -6.44 -5.03 21.77
CA THR A 106 -5.35 -5.22 22.73
C THR A 106 -5.82 -6.07 23.88
#